data_7e3de25e6c98ed75dbe68f0c97a5342d
#
_entry.id   7e3de25e6c98ed75dbe68f0c97a5342d
#
_cell.length_a   1.000
_cell.length_b   1.000
_cell.length_c   1.000
_cell.angle_alpha   90.00
_cell.angle_beta   90.00
_cell.angle_gamma   90.00
#
_symmetry.space_group_name_H-M   'P 1'
#
loop_
_entity.id
_entity.type
_entity.pdbx_description
1 polymer ?
#
loop_
_entity_poly.entity_id
_entity_poly.type
_entity_poly.pdbx_seq_one_letter_code
_entity_poly.pdbx_strand_id
1 'polypeptide(L)'
;MIRSLHFYQSMKEKLTEFDQLTQIREKVTRIAENSVTTEVKTYHGDLIFSSIFDPKKLYKQKKYPVLLQHFVGQVVETQNPCFDPDKIEFMNFNVPQKGNTRFMYVLPLSPNKALLEFTLFSAQLLERKEYVTAINDFLKTLPTGGYEVIEEE
;
A
#
# COMPACT_ATOMS: atom_id res chain seq x y z
N MET A 1 -12.15 7.45 -1.30
CA MET A 1 -11.20 6.32 -1.40
C MET A 1 -11.59 5.43 -2.58
N ILE A 2 -10.63 5.00 -3.39
CA ILE A 2 -10.86 4.08 -4.52
C ILE A 2 -10.55 2.67 -4.02
N ARG A 3 -11.56 1.79 -4.02
CA ARG A 3 -11.33 0.38 -3.68
C ARG A 3 -10.62 -0.32 -4.83
N SER A 4 -9.58 -1.09 -4.54
CA SER A 4 -8.75 -1.78 -5.53
C SER A 4 -9.57 -2.63 -6.51
N LEU A 5 -10.56 -3.36 -6.02
CA LEU A 5 -11.44 -4.18 -6.86
C LEU A 5 -12.17 -3.33 -7.90
N HIS A 6 -12.79 -2.22 -7.50
CA HIS A 6 -13.51 -1.31 -8.42
C HIS A 6 -12.57 -0.67 -9.42
N PHE A 7 -11.35 -0.29 -8.97
CA PHE A 7 -10.34 0.25 -9.86
C PHE A 7 -9.96 -0.75 -10.96
N TYR A 8 -9.63 -1.99 -10.58
CA TYR A 8 -9.26 -3.02 -11.54
C TYR A 8 -10.40 -3.40 -12.49
N GLN A 9 -11.64 -3.44 -12.00
CA GLN A 9 -12.81 -3.67 -12.85
C GLN A 9 -12.98 -2.55 -13.88
N SER A 10 -12.98 -1.29 -13.43
CA SER A 10 -13.10 -0.13 -14.32
C SER A 10 -11.96 -0.06 -15.35
N MET A 11 -10.73 -0.40 -14.93
CA MET A 11 -9.60 -0.44 -15.86
C MET A 11 -9.74 -1.55 -16.90
N LYS A 12 -10.22 -2.75 -16.51
CA LYS A 12 -10.51 -3.82 -17.45
C LYS A 12 -11.53 -3.41 -18.49
N GLU A 13 -12.64 -2.80 -18.07
CA GLU A 13 -13.69 -2.31 -18.97
C GLU A 13 -13.11 -1.30 -19.97
N LYS A 14 -12.37 -0.29 -19.46
CA LYS A 14 -11.73 0.72 -20.33
C LYS A 14 -10.74 0.11 -21.32
N LEU A 15 -9.98 -0.90 -20.93
CA LEU A 15 -9.01 -1.54 -21.84
C LEU A 15 -9.70 -2.25 -23.01
N THR A 16 -10.96 -2.68 -22.89
CA THR A 16 -11.71 -3.28 -23.99
C THR A 16 -12.17 -2.27 -25.05
N GLU A 17 -12.14 -0.96 -24.74
CA GLU A 17 -12.52 0.10 -25.68
C GLU A 17 -11.40 0.42 -26.71
N PHE A 18 -10.21 -0.14 -26.52
CA PHE A 18 -9.04 0.11 -27.38
C PHE A 18 -8.75 -1.07 -28.30
N ASP A 19 -9.19 -1.01 -29.55
CA ASP A 19 -8.95 -2.05 -30.56
C ASP A 19 -7.47 -2.31 -30.85
N GLN A 20 -6.60 -1.35 -30.57
CA GLN A 20 -5.15 -1.43 -30.80
C GLN A 20 -4.39 -2.06 -29.62
N LEU A 21 -5.06 -2.35 -28.52
CA LEU A 21 -4.44 -2.93 -27.34
C LEU A 21 -4.34 -4.44 -27.46
N THR A 22 -3.13 -4.97 -27.29
CA THR A 22 -2.91 -6.42 -27.19
C THR A 22 -2.48 -6.77 -25.76
N GLN A 23 -3.31 -7.54 -25.07
CA GLN A 23 -2.96 -8.08 -23.76
C GLN A 23 -2.26 -9.43 -23.90
N ILE A 24 -1.05 -9.54 -23.34
CA ILE A 24 -0.22 -10.73 -23.44
C ILE A 24 0.07 -11.23 -22.02
N ARG A 25 -0.11 -12.53 -21.78
CA ARG A 25 0.20 -13.17 -20.51
C ARG A 25 1.38 -14.12 -20.67
N GLU A 26 2.57 -13.55 -20.65
CA GLU A 26 3.82 -14.27 -20.79
C GLU A 26 4.79 -13.81 -19.68
N LYS A 27 5.68 -14.72 -19.28
CA LYS A 27 6.70 -14.37 -18.28
C LYS A 27 7.84 -13.60 -18.93
N VAL A 28 8.07 -12.39 -18.47
CA VAL A 28 9.19 -11.56 -18.90
C VAL A 28 10.49 -12.10 -18.34
N THR A 29 11.47 -12.31 -19.22
CA THR A 29 12.80 -12.81 -18.87
C THR A 29 13.88 -11.72 -18.94
N ARG A 30 13.68 -10.72 -19.81
CA ARG A 30 14.62 -9.61 -19.99
C ARG A 30 13.90 -8.34 -20.45
N ILE A 31 14.35 -7.20 -19.96
CA ILE A 31 13.96 -5.87 -20.43
C ILE A 31 15.22 -5.14 -20.86
N ALA A 32 15.19 -4.55 -22.05
CA ALA A 32 16.22 -3.67 -22.61
C ALA A 32 15.56 -2.34 -23.01
N GLU A 33 16.33 -1.41 -23.52
CA GLU A 33 15.87 -0.05 -23.84
C GLU A 33 14.62 -0.04 -24.74
N ASN A 34 14.65 -0.84 -25.83
CA ASN A 34 13.58 -0.85 -26.85
C ASN A 34 13.01 -2.27 -27.06
N SER A 35 13.19 -3.18 -26.11
CA SER A 35 12.68 -4.54 -26.25
C SER A 35 12.37 -5.22 -24.93
N VAL A 36 11.35 -6.06 -24.94
CA VAL A 36 10.95 -6.96 -23.86
C VAL A 36 11.00 -8.38 -24.38
N THR A 37 11.83 -9.22 -23.77
CA THR A 37 11.92 -10.65 -24.09
C THR A 37 11.13 -11.44 -23.05
N THR A 38 10.30 -12.33 -23.54
CA THR A 38 9.54 -13.28 -22.74
C THR A 38 10.06 -14.70 -22.91
N GLU A 39 9.41 -15.69 -22.31
CA GLU A 39 9.71 -17.10 -22.57
C GLU A 39 9.34 -17.54 -24.00
N VAL A 40 8.51 -16.77 -24.71
CA VAL A 40 8.00 -17.10 -26.03
C VAL A 40 8.74 -16.36 -27.14
N LYS A 41 8.86 -15.04 -27.04
CA LYS A 41 9.51 -14.19 -28.06
C LYS A 41 9.98 -12.84 -27.53
N THR A 42 10.59 -12.05 -28.39
CA THR A 42 10.96 -10.65 -28.09
C THR A 42 9.99 -9.70 -28.78
N TYR A 43 9.50 -8.74 -28.00
CA TYR A 43 8.67 -7.62 -28.45
C TYR A 43 9.53 -6.37 -28.52
N HIS A 44 9.30 -5.52 -29.52
CA HIS A 44 9.98 -4.25 -29.73
C HIS A 44 8.99 -3.08 -29.59
N GLY A 45 9.45 -1.96 -29.04
CA GLY A 45 8.63 -0.76 -28.90
C GLY A 45 9.51 0.47 -28.72
N ASP A 46 8.99 1.62 -29.11
CA ASP A 46 9.69 2.91 -28.96
C ASP A 46 9.76 3.33 -27.48
N LEU A 47 8.74 2.92 -26.69
CA LEU A 47 8.69 3.18 -25.26
C LEU A 47 8.32 1.90 -24.50
N ILE A 48 8.99 1.67 -23.38
CA ILE A 48 8.73 0.54 -22.48
C ILE A 48 8.48 1.07 -21.09
N PHE A 49 7.29 0.79 -20.54
CA PHE A 49 6.95 1.05 -19.15
C PHE A 49 7.01 -0.26 -18.36
N SER A 50 7.82 -0.31 -17.33
CA SER A 50 7.99 -1.53 -16.53
C SER A 50 7.70 -1.25 -15.06
N SER A 51 6.83 -2.09 -14.46
CA SER A 51 6.65 -2.18 -13.02
C SER A 51 7.47 -3.32 -12.38
N ILE A 52 8.25 -4.05 -13.20
CA ILE A 52 9.08 -5.16 -12.71
C ILE A 52 10.32 -4.56 -12.03
N PHE A 53 10.45 -4.83 -10.74
CA PHE A 53 11.56 -4.36 -9.93
C PHE A 53 12.21 -5.52 -9.17
N ASP A 54 13.55 -5.62 -9.24
CA ASP A 54 14.33 -6.59 -8.47
C ASP A 54 14.99 -5.89 -7.26
N PRO A 55 14.45 -6.05 -6.04
CA PRO A 55 14.97 -5.40 -4.84
C PRO A 55 16.38 -5.89 -4.48
N LYS A 56 16.82 -7.07 -4.95
CA LYS A 56 18.14 -7.63 -4.68
C LYS A 56 19.27 -6.72 -5.19
N LYS A 57 19.00 -5.91 -6.22
CA LYS A 57 19.97 -4.94 -6.74
C LYS A 57 20.24 -3.81 -5.74
N LEU A 58 19.24 -3.40 -4.95
CA LEU A 58 19.39 -2.37 -3.93
C LEU A 58 20.25 -2.84 -2.76
N TYR A 59 20.10 -4.08 -2.34
CA TYR A 59 20.86 -4.61 -1.21
C TYR A 59 22.36 -4.77 -1.49
N LYS A 60 22.77 -4.76 -2.76
CA LYS A 60 24.18 -4.86 -3.15
C LYS A 60 24.93 -3.53 -3.05
N GLN A 61 24.24 -2.40 -3.11
CA GLN A 61 24.87 -1.10 -2.95
C GLN A 61 25.16 -0.81 -1.48
N LYS A 62 26.26 -0.06 -1.20
CA LYS A 62 26.71 0.25 0.17
C LYS A 62 26.70 1.76 0.48
N LYS A 63 26.35 2.58 -0.50
CA LYS A 63 26.46 4.04 -0.38
C LYS A 63 25.32 4.64 0.46
N TYR A 64 24.14 4.06 0.38
CA TYR A 64 22.94 4.56 1.07
C TYR A 64 22.27 3.45 1.87
N PRO A 65 21.66 3.78 3.03
CA PRO A 65 20.84 2.80 3.75
C PRO A 65 19.64 2.38 2.89
N VAL A 66 19.31 1.11 2.94
CA VAL A 66 18.07 0.58 2.35
C VAL A 66 17.11 0.30 3.50
N LEU A 67 15.96 0.95 3.47
CA LEU A 67 14.89 0.75 4.44
C LEU A 67 13.70 0.08 3.76
N LEU A 68 13.03 -0.76 4.51
CA LEU A 68 11.74 -1.31 4.14
C LEU A 68 10.66 -0.32 4.58
N GLN A 69 9.73 0.00 3.69
CA GLN A 69 8.45 0.58 4.07
C GLN A 69 7.45 -0.55 4.21
N HIS A 70 6.83 -0.64 5.36
CA HIS A 70 5.87 -1.70 5.65
C HIS A 70 4.80 -1.22 6.64
N PHE A 71 3.66 -1.89 6.61
CA PHE A 71 2.49 -1.48 7.37
C PHE A 71 1.58 -2.67 7.71
N VAL A 72 0.63 -2.42 8.58
CA VAL A 72 -0.62 -3.16 8.74
C VAL A 72 -1.75 -2.13 8.77
N GLY A 73 -2.78 -2.37 8.00
CA GLY A 73 -3.99 -1.59 7.94
C GLY A 73 -5.17 -2.36 8.54
N GLN A 74 -6.02 -1.69 9.33
CA GLN A 74 -7.26 -2.24 9.85
C GLN A 74 -8.42 -1.31 9.56
N VAL A 75 -9.47 -1.82 8.93
CA VAL A 75 -10.76 -1.13 8.86
C VAL A 75 -11.48 -1.40 10.18
N VAL A 76 -11.73 -0.35 10.93
CA VAL A 76 -12.44 -0.43 12.21
C VAL A 76 -13.79 0.26 12.13
N GLU A 77 -14.75 -0.27 12.91
CA GLU A 77 -16.05 0.35 13.15
C GLU A 77 -16.20 0.64 14.63
N THR A 78 -16.48 1.91 14.98
CA THR A 78 -16.54 2.40 16.36
C THR A 78 -17.99 2.58 16.81
N GLN A 79 -18.24 2.41 18.11
CA GLN A 79 -19.58 2.60 18.69
C GLN A 79 -19.99 4.08 18.62
N ASN A 80 -19.08 4.99 18.93
CA ASN A 80 -19.30 6.42 18.88
C ASN A 80 -18.70 7.02 17.59
N PRO A 81 -19.34 8.07 17.01
CA PRO A 81 -18.74 8.81 15.92
C PRO A 81 -17.49 9.56 16.39
N CYS A 82 -16.35 9.25 15.82
CA CYS A 82 -15.06 9.85 16.19
C CYS A 82 -14.19 10.19 14.99
N PHE A 83 -14.66 9.94 13.76
CA PHE A 83 -13.95 10.30 12.53
C PHE A 83 -14.69 11.40 11.78
N ASP A 84 -13.94 12.29 11.14
CA ASP A 84 -14.46 13.32 10.24
C ASP A 84 -14.31 12.80 8.79
N PRO A 85 -15.40 12.43 8.07
CA PRO A 85 -15.31 11.87 6.72
C PRO A 85 -14.69 12.80 5.69
N ASP A 86 -14.63 14.08 5.96
CA ASP A 86 -14.08 15.09 5.06
C ASP A 86 -12.59 15.36 5.30
N LYS A 87 -12.00 14.71 6.32
CA LYS A 87 -10.59 14.89 6.70
C LYS A 87 -9.86 13.56 6.79
N ILE A 88 -8.76 13.44 6.07
CA ILE A 88 -7.81 12.37 6.25
C ILE A 88 -6.65 12.83 7.15
N GLU A 89 -6.16 11.96 8.01
CA GLU A 89 -4.88 12.18 8.67
C GLU A 89 -3.79 11.51 7.84
N PHE A 90 -2.97 12.36 7.23
CA PHE A 90 -1.88 11.92 6.38
C PHE A 90 -0.57 11.98 7.14
N MET A 91 0.05 10.81 7.38
CA MET A 91 1.32 10.69 8.11
C MET A 91 1.27 11.34 9.51
N ASN A 92 0.33 10.92 10.34
CA ASN A 92 0.27 11.38 11.74
C ASN A 92 1.44 10.78 12.54
N PHE A 93 2.46 11.61 12.83
CA PHE A 93 3.66 11.20 13.57
C PHE A 93 3.47 11.18 15.09
N ASN A 94 2.27 11.46 15.60
CA ASN A 94 1.97 11.41 17.03
C ASN A 94 1.84 9.97 17.54
N VAL A 95 2.83 9.15 17.23
CA VAL A 95 2.99 7.76 17.63
C VAL A 95 4.42 7.53 18.13
N PRO A 96 4.66 6.58 19.04
CA PRO A 96 6.02 6.29 19.55
C PRO A 96 6.98 5.91 18.43
N GLN A 97 8.03 6.70 18.21
CA GLN A 97 8.97 6.55 17.10
C GLN A 97 9.96 5.38 17.26
N LYS A 98 10.36 5.05 18.47
CA LYS A 98 11.26 3.91 18.82
C LYS A 98 12.51 3.78 17.93
N GLY A 99 13.11 4.92 17.53
CA GLY A 99 14.31 4.96 16.69
C GLY A 99 14.07 4.69 15.19
N ASN A 100 12.83 4.64 14.74
CA ASN A 100 12.44 4.52 13.34
C ASN A 100 11.45 5.65 12.98
N THR A 101 11.25 5.89 11.69
CA THR A 101 10.18 6.77 11.24
C THR A 101 8.87 6.00 11.25
N ARG A 102 7.93 6.39 12.10
CA ARG A 102 6.63 5.73 12.30
C ARG A 102 5.50 6.74 12.23
N PHE A 103 4.39 6.37 11.63
CA PHE A 103 3.22 7.23 11.52
C PHE A 103 1.94 6.42 11.32
N MET A 104 0.82 7.07 11.57
CA MET A 104 -0.51 6.55 11.34
C MET A 104 -1.15 7.27 10.15
N TYR A 105 -1.78 6.53 9.24
CA TYR A 105 -2.80 7.07 8.36
C TYR A 105 -4.17 6.80 8.98
N VAL A 106 -5.06 7.79 8.91
CA VAL A 106 -6.47 7.62 9.21
C VAL A 106 -7.28 8.06 7.99
N LEU A 107 -7.98 7.12 7.40
CA LEU A 107 -8.80 7.29 6.21
C LEU A 107 -10.26 7.03 6.57
N PRO A 108 -11.02 8.07 6.98
CA PRO A 108 -12.41 7.92 7.35
C PRO A 108 -13.26 7.44 6.17
N LEU A 109 -14.17 6.52 6.43
CA LEU A 109 -15.17 6.01 5.49
C LEU A 109 -16.56 6.50 5.85
N SER A 110 -16.78 6.76 7.16
CA SER A 110 -17.97 7.35 7.75
C SER A 110 -17.59 7.92 9.12
N PRO A 111 -18.49 8.62 9.83
CA PRO A 111 -18.20 9.09 11.20
C PRO A 111 -17.81 7.97 12.21
N ASN A 112 -18.23 6.73 11.93
CA ASN A 112 -17.96 5.57 12.79
C ASN A 112 -17.00 4.56 12.19
N LYS A 113 -16.53 4.77 10.94
CA LYS A 113 -15.71 3.77 10.24
C LYS A 113 -14.50 4.41 9.57
N ALA A 114 -13.34 3.84 9.78
CA ALA A 114 -12.10 4.29 9.15
C ALA A 114 -11.14 3.13 8.87
N LEU A 115 -10.30 3.29 7.85
CA LEU A 115 -9.07 2.52 7.72
C LEU A 115 -7.99 3.24 8.53
N LEU A 116 -7.38 2.53 9.46
CA LEU A 116 -6.18 2.95 10.17
C LEU A 116 -5.01 2.11 9.68
N GLU A 117 -3.95 2.77 9.23
CA GLU A 117 -2.76 2.09 8.74
C GLU A 117 -1.54 2.57 9.54
N PHE A 118 -0.95 1.66 10.30
CA PHE A 118 0.31 1.93 11.00
C PHE A 118 1.48 1.58 10.10
N THR A 119 2.18 2.59 9.64
CA THR A 119 3.27 2.49 8.67
C THR A 119 4.60 2.91 9.29
N LEU A 120 5.67 2.26 8.87
CA LEU A 120 7.01 2.64 9.29
C LEU A 120 8.08 2.32 8.24
N PHE A 121 9.23 2.98 8.42
CA PHE A 121 10.46 2.70 7.69
C PHE A 121 11.49 2.10 8.64
N SER A 122 11.95 0.88 8.37
CA SER A 122 12.98 0.23 9.18
C SER A 122 13.83 -0.76 8.37
N ALA A 123 14.95 -1.19 8.95
CA ALA A 123 15.81 -2.19 8.31
C ALA A 123 15.20 -3.60 8.32
N GLN A 124 14.24 -3.86 9.20
CA GLN A 124 13.60 -5.17 9.39
C GLN A 124 12.11 -4.99 9.62
N LEU A 125 11.32 -6.01 9.26
CA LEU A 125 9.90 -6.05 9.59
C LEU A 125 9.71 -6.20 11.11
N LEU A 126 8.61 -5.66 11.63
CA LEU A 126 8.15 -5.93 12.99
C LEU A 126 7.35 -7.24 13.04
N GLU A 127 7.16 -7.76 14.24
CA GLU A 127 6.16 -8.80 14.46
C GLU A 127 4.75 -8.20 14.31
N ARG A 128 3.82 -8.93 13.70
CA ARG A 128 2.43 -8.47 13.46
C ARG A 128 1.79 -7.85 14.71
N LYS A 129 2.04 -8.45 15.88
CA LYS A 129 1.54 -7.95 17.16
C LYS A 129 1.93 -6.50 17.45
N GLU A 130 3.10 -6.05 17.02
CA GLU A 130 3.57 -4.69 17.28
C GLU A 130 2.76 -3.66 16.48
N TYR A 131 2.41 -3.97 15.22
CA TYR A 131 1.56 -3.09 14.41
C TYR A 131 0.16 -2.99 15.01
N VAL A 132 -0.45 -4.14 15.34
CA VAL A 132 -1.79 -4.19 15.92
C VAL A 132 -1.82 -3.45 17.28
N THR A 133 -0.76 -3.60 18.10
CA THR A 133 -0.66 -2.85 19.36
C THR A 133 -0.61 -1.35 19.11
N ALA A 134 0.15 -0.89 18.11
CA ALA A 134 0.24 0.54 17.78
C ALA A 134 -1.12 1.10 17.31
N ILE A 135 -1.87 0.37 16.49
CA ILE A 135 -3.23 0.75 16.07
C ILE A 135 -4.16 0.81 17.29
N ASN A 136 -4.15 -0.22 18.14
CA ASN A 136 -4.98 -0.26 19.35
C ASN A 136 -4.65 0.91 20.30
N ASP A 137 -3.37 1.22 20.49
CA ASP A 137 -2.96 2.33 21.35
C ASP A 137 -3.38 3.68 20.77
N PHE A 138 -3.33 3.84 19.45
CA PHE A 138 -3.86 5.03 18.78
C PHE A 138 -5.40 5.14 18.97
N LEU A 139 -6.14 4.07 18.77
CA LEU A 139 -7.61 4.04 18.96
C LEU A 139 -8.02 4.40 20.39
N LYS A 140 -7.23 4.05 21.41
CA LYS A 140 -7.48 4.44 22.80
C LYS A 140 -7.41 5.97 23.03
N THR A 141 -6.76 6.71 22.13
CA THR A 141 -6.71 8.18 22.20
C THR A 141 -7.97 8.84 21.66
N LEU A 142 -8.84 8.08 20.99
CA LEU A 142 -10.07 8.57 20.37
C LEU A 142 -11.29 8.19 21.23
N PRO A 143 -12.38 8.97 21.18
CA PRO A 143 -13.61 8.70 21.96
C PRO A 143 -14.47 7.62 21.28
N THR A 144 -13.89 6.45 21.00
CA THR A 144 -14.54 5.38 20.19
C THR A 144 -15.74 4.74 20.87
N GLY A 145 -15.83 4.76 22.21
CA GLY A 145 -16.83 4.01 22.99
C GLY A 145 -16.63 2.48 22.96
N GLY A 146 -15.76 2.00 22.12
CA GLY A 146 -15.49 0.62 21.74
C GLY A 146 -15.42 0.51 20.24
N TYR A 147 -14.77 -0.54 19.71
CA TYR A 147 -14.63 -0.76 18.26
C TYR A 147 -14.50 -2.25 17.95
N GLU A 148 -14.78 -2.59 16.71
CA GLU A 148 -14.46 -3.90 16.11
C GLU A 148 -13.62 -3.73 14.84
N VAL A 149 -12.80 -4.73 14.55
CA VAL A 149 -12.02 -4.80 13.33
C VAL A 149 -12.83 -5.54 12.27
N ILE A 150 -13.16 -4.84 11.18
CA ILE A 150 -13.99 -5.38 10.08
C ILE A 150 -13.12 -6.06 9.02
N GLU A 151 -11.95 -5.50 8.73
CA GLU A 151 -11.05 -5.96 7.69
C GLU A 151 -9.61 -5.65 8.08
N GLU A 152 -8.66 -6.47 7.64
CA GLU A 152 -7.22 -6.24 7.83
C GLU A 152 -6.46 -6.49 6.53
N GLU A 153 -5.49 -5.63 6.22
CA GLU A 153 -4.58 -5.73 5.06
C GLU A 153 -3.09 -5.62 5.47
#